data_faa51ef47677f6dcbb20506160af9d12
#
_entry.id   faa51ef47677f6dcbb20506160af9d12
#
_cell.length_a   1.000
_cell.length_b   1.000
_cell.length_c   1.000
_cell.angle_alpha   90.00
_cell.angle_beta   90.00
_cell.angle_gamma   90.00
#
_symmetry.space_group_name_H-M   'P 1'
#
loop_
_entity.id
_entity.type
_entity.pdbx_description
1 polymer ?
#
loop_
_entity_poly.entity_id
_entity_poly.type
_entity_poly.pdbx_seq_one_letter_code
_entity_poly.pdbx_strand_id
1 'polypeptide(L)'
;AAIAAPASLVVVAAIRPPLGLWPSVTAMTADFHTGTGERLQIAPLPQLKIELDTQSSLRRRSDAQGEGFELVQGQAAIETGAGLRLALFAGPGCVIADEGAVRLDVRNTHGQVRVTCLQGSARIEHPQGRLQLQAGQQTQYDERLSGVVAEAVASEVSAWTEGMLVFRRAPLREVVDEINRYRRGKVLLGESALARAPVSGRFRIDDPDAALEQLRLTMSLDLRRFPGGIAVLG
;
A
#
# COMPACT_ATOMS: atom_id res chain seq x y z
N ALA A 1 -13.33 40.82 -11.82
CA ALA A 1 -12.11 40.67 -11.04
C ALA A 1 -11.71 39.23 -11.03
N ALA A 2 -10.68 38.86 -11.80
CA ALA A 2 -10.14 37.51 -11.83
C ALA A 2 -9.23 37.33 -10.59
N ILE A 3 -9.59 36.36 -9.74
CA ILE A 3 -8.77 35.98 -8.58
C ILE A 3 -7.67 35.06 -9.12
N ALA A 4 -6.47 35.59 -9.26
CA ALA A 4 -5.29 34.76 -9.56
C ALA A 4 -4.94 33.92 -8.33
N ALA A 5 -5.11 32.62 -8.39
CA ALA A 5 -4.59 31.71 -7.38
C ALA A 5 -3.06 31.80 -7.36
N PRO A 6 -2.40 31.89 -6.20
CA PRO A 6 -0.94 32.01 -6.15
C PRO A 6 -0.29 30.74 -6.73
N ALA A 7 0.68 30.91 -7.60
CA ALA A 7 1.39 29.84 -8.30
C ALA A 7 1.96 28.75 -7.35
N SER A 8 2.25 29.09 -6.10
CA SER A 8 2.70 28.18 -5.05
C SER A 8 1.67 27.09 -4.67
N LEU A 9 0.35 27.38 -4.74
CA LEU A 9 -0.69 26.41 -4.46
C LEU A 9 -0.81 25.36 -5.57
N VAL A 10 -0.56 25.73 -6.82
CA VAL A 10 -0.60 24.82 -7.97
C VAL A 10 0.59 23.86 -7.92
N VAL A 11 1.77 24.30 -7.54
CA VAL A 11 2.96 23.47 -7.40
C VAL A 11 2.80 22.45 -6.28
N VAL A 12 2.27 22.86 -5.13
CA VAL A 12 2.01 21.92 -4.00
C VAL A 12 0.95 20.89 -4.36
N ALA A 13 -0.09 21.25 -5.11
CA ALA A 13 -1.12 20.30 -5.57
C ALA A 13 -0.58 19.30 -6.60
N ALA A 14 0.40 19.67 -7.41
CA ALA A 14 1.06 18.75 -8.35
C ALA A 14 1.98 17.75 -7.64
N ILE A 15 2.67 18.17 -6.57
CA ILE A 15 3.58 17.31 -5.79
C ILE A 15 2.80 16.43 -4.79
N ARG A 16 1.73 16.96 -4.19
CA ARG A 16 0.85 16.25 -3.24
C ARG A 16 -0.61 16.47 -3.63
N PRO A 17 -1.17 15.60 -4.49
CA PRO A 17 -2.54 15.76 -4.94
C PRO A 17 -3.52 15.72 -3.77
N PRO A 18 -4.44 16.70 -3.65
CA PRO A 18 -5.46 16.68 -2.61
C PRO A 18 -6.35 15.46 -2.80
N LEU A 19 -6.64 14.75 -1.69
CA LEU A 19 -7.47 13.54 -1.66
C LEU A 19 -6.97 12.37 -2.53
N GLY A 20 -5.73 12.41 -3.04
CA GLY A 20 -5.20 11.36 -3.90
C GLY A 20 -5.91 11.24 -5.26
N LEU A 21 -6.45 12.33 -5.80
CA LEU A 21 -7.25 12.31 -7.03
C LEU A 21 -6.43 12.01 -8.29
N TRP A 22 -5.11 12.22 -8.25
CA TRP A 22 -4.18 11.85 -9.33
C TRP A 22 -2.81 11.46 -8.75
N PRO A 23 -2.00 10.69 -9.50
CA PRO A 23 -0.64 10.33 -9.06
C PRO A 23 0.24 11.55 -8.89
N SER A 24 1.17 11.52 -7.91
CA SER A 24 2.20 12.57 -7.78
C SER A 24 3.13 12.57 -9.01
N VAL A 25 3.74 13.71 -9.31
CA VAL A 25 4.71 13.81 -10.43
C VAL A 25 5.86 12.81 -10.27
N THR A 26 6.31 12.56 -9.04
CA THR A 26 7.36 11.57 -8.73
C THR A 26 6.90 10.13 -9.00
N ALA A 27 5.61 9.83 -8.82
CA ALA A 27 5.05 8.52 -9.15
C ALA A 27 4.95 8.30 -10.66
N MET A 28 4.72 9.36 -11.44
CA MET A 28 4.64 9.29 -12.91
C MET A 28 6.01 9.09 -13.59
N THR A 29 7.12 9.37 -12.91
CA THR A 29 8.49 9.16 -13.41
C THR A 29 9.07 7.81 -13.01
N ALA A 30 8.29 6.94 -12.39
CA ALA A 30 8.72 5.60 -12.01
C ALA A 30 8.77 4.66 -13.23
N ASP A 31 9.69 3.70 -13.21
CA ASP A 31 9.85 2.72 -14.31
C ASP A 31 8.63 1.81 -14.45
N PHE A 32 7.95 1.52 -13.33
CA PHE A 32 6.75 0.70 -13.27
C PHE A 32 5.71 1.39 -12.40
N HIS A 33 4.48 1.48 -12.89
CA HIS A 33 3.37 2.08 -12.15
C HIS A 33 2.05 1.38 -12.44
N THR A 34 1.12 1.47 -11.50
CA THR A 34 -0.25 0.98 -11.62
C THR A 34 -1.25 2.09 -11.29
N GLY A 35 -2.34 2.12 -12.02
CA GLY A 35 -3.50 2.98 -11.75
C GLY A 35 -4.42 2.42 -10.68
N THR A 36 -5.56 3.10 -10.47
CA THR A 36 -6.61 2.66 -9.54
C THR A 36 -7.26 1.35 -10.01
N GLY A 37 -7.20 0.33 -9.16
CA GLY A 37 -7.71 -1.02 -9.44
C GLY A 37 -6.81 -1.85 -10.37
N GLU A 38 -5.67 -1.33 -10.81
CA GLU A 38 -4.72 -2.02 -11.65
C GLU A 38 -3.68 -2.75 -10.80
N ARG A 39 -3.23 -3.91 -11.28
CA ARG A 39 -2.10 -4.68 -10.73
C ARG A 39 -1.13 -5.01 -11.85
N LEU A 40 0.14 -5.10 -11.54
CA LEU A 40 1.20 -5.37 -12.52
C LEU A 40 2.19 -6.37 -11.95
N GLN A 41 2.41 -7.46 -12.67
CA GLN A 41 3.42 -8.45 -12.35
C GLN A 41 4.62 -8.29 -13.28
N ILE A 42 5.82 -8.23 -12.71
CA ILE A 42 7.08 -8.11 -13.44
C ILE A 42 8.11 -9.12 -12.92
N ALA A 43 9.03 -9.52 -13.80
CA ALA A 43 10.18 -10.35 -13.46
C ALA A 43 11.44 -9.65 -13.98
N PRO A 44 11.92 -8.59 -13.28
CA PRO A 44 12.99 -7.73 -13.80
C PRO A 44 14.37 -8.40 -13.80
N LEU A 45 14.56 -9.45 -13.01
CA LEU A 45 15.77 -10.25 -12.93
C LEU A 45 15.40 -11.75 -12.88
N PRO A 46 16.32 -12.66 -13.28
CA PRO A 46 16.16 -14.07 -12.97
C PRO A 46 15.94 -14.26 -11.46
N GLN A 47 15.00 -15.11 -11.07
CA GLN A 47 14.67 -15.39 -9.67
C GLN A 47 14.10 -14.20 -8.86
N LEU A 48 13.67 -13.11 -9.53
CA LEU A 48 12.97 -12.00 -8.89
C LEU A 48 11.60 -11.80 -9.54
N LYS A 49 10.57 -11.95 -8.74
CA LYS A 49 9.19 -11.65 -9.11
C LYS A 49 8.67 -10.54 -8.22
N ILE A 50 8.12 -9.52 -8.84
CA ILE A 50 7.50 -8.39 -8.13
C ILE A 50 6.08 -8.25 -8.68
N GLU A 51 5.11 -8.17 -7.78
CA GLU A 51 3.74 -7.83 -8.09
C GLU A 51 3.40 -6.49 -7.43
N LEU A 52 3.00 -5.52 -8.24
CA LEU A 52 2.56 -4.22 -7.78
C LEU A 52 1.04 -4.22 -7.64
N ASP A 53 0.57 -3.75 -6.50
CA ASP A 53 -0.84 -3.51 -6.23
C ASP A 53 -1.33 -2.19 -6.84
N THR A 54 -2.60 -1.87 -6.63
CA THR A 54 -3.24 -0.62 -7.07
C THR A 54 -2.45 0.62 -6.61
N GLN A 55 -2.40 1.65 -7.47
CA GLN A 55 -1.78 2.96 -7.17
C GLN A 55 -0.34 2.85 -6.67
N SER A 56 0.44 1.95 -7.26
CA SER A 56 1.83 1.69 -6.87
C SER A 56 2.80 2.24 -7.90
N SER A 57 3.98 2.65 -7.44
CA SER A 57 5.06 3.15 -8.28
C SER A 57 6.38 2.61 -7.79
N LEU A 58 7.08 1.91 -8.69
CA LEU A 58 8.36 1.26 -8.41
C LEU A 58 9.40 1.79 -9.40
N ARG A 59 10.56 2.14 -8.90
CA ARG A 59 11.68 2.65 -9.70
C ARG A 59 12.89 1.75 -9.51
N ARG A 60 13.65 1.54 -10.56
CA ARG A 60 14.98 0.93 -10.46
C ARG A 60 15.92 1.91 -9.77
N ARG A 61 16.78 1.39 -8.93
CA ARG A 61 17.79 2.16 -8.23
C ARG A 61 19.13 1.45 -8.34
N SER A 62 20.14 2.20 -8.73
CA SER A 62 21.53 1.72 -8.71
C SER A 62 22.32 2.68 -7.83
N ASP A 63 23.00 2.14 -6.83
CA ASP A 63 23.89 2.92 -5.95
C ASP A 63 25.17 2.14 -5.64
N ALA A 64 26.00 2.67 -4.75
CA ALA A 64 27.26 2.06 -4.37
C ALA A 64 27.09 0.67 -3.70
N GLN A 65 25.87 0.30 -3.29
CA GLN A 65 25.55 -0.99 -2.67
C GLN A 65 25.03 -2.02 -3.68
N GLY A 66 24.82 -1.62 -4.94
CA GLY A 66 24.39 -2.46 -6.05
C GLY A 66 23.07 -2.02 -6.71
N GLU A 67 22.53 -2.93 -7.50
CA GLU A 67 21.22 -2.73 -8.14
C GLU A 67 20.10 -3.11 -7.16
N GLY A 68 19.05 -2.31 -7.14
CA GLY A 68 17.89 -2.50 -6.30
C GLY A 68 16.66 -1.82 -6.86
N PHE A 69 15.65 -1.70 -6.04
CA PHE A 69 14.40 -1.03 -6.39
C PHE A 69 14.00 -0.05 -5.29
N GLU A 70 13.17 0.92 -5.65
CA GLU A 70 12.57 1.85 -4.72
C GLU A 70 11.05 1.82 -4.90
N LEU A 71 10.33 1.41 -3.85
CA LEU A 71 8.89 1.56 -3.77
C LEU A 71 8.57 3.00 -3.36
N VAL A 72 8.32 3.85 -4.36
CA VAL A 72 8.04 5.27 -4.16
C VAL A 72 6.73 5.45 -3.40
N GLN A 73 5.70 4.70 -3.81
CA GLN A 73 4.39 4.65 -3.13
C GLN A 73 3.66 3.35 -3.49
N GLY A 74 2.62 3.02 -2.72
CA GLY A 74 1.74 1.88 -2.97
C GLY A 74 2.18 0.62 -2.24
N GLN A 75 2.01 -0.54 -2.87
CA GLN A 75 2.29 -1.84 -2.27
C GLN A 75 2.90 -2.80 -3.29
N ALA A 76 3.86 -3.58 -2.86
CA ALA A 76 4.54 -4.57 -3.67
C ALA A 76 4.69 -5.89 -2.90
N ALA A 77 4.32 -7.00 -3.53
CA ALA A 77 4.73 -8.33 -3.14
C ALA A 77 6.00 -8.71 -3.90
N ILE A 78 6.99 -9.23 -3.19
CA ILE A 78 8.32 -9.54 -3.72
C ILE A 78 8.63 -10.99 -3.40
N GLU A 79 9.05 -11.73 -4.41
CA GLU A 79 9.54 -13.10 -4.28
C GLU A 79 10.95 -13.17 -4.86
N THR A 80 11.92 -13.58 -4.02
CA THR A 80 13.29 -13.85 -4.45
C THR A 80 13.58 -15.34 -4.40
N GLY A 81 14.31 -15.83 -5.40
CA GLY A 81 14.90 -17.17 -5.36
C GLY A 81 16.17 -17.21 -4.51
N ALA A 82 16.66 -18.42 -4.24
CA ALA A 82 17.90 -18.63 -3.50
C ALA A 82 19.10 -18.02 -4.23
N GLY A 83 20.00 -17.40 -3.49
CA GLY A 83 21.22 -16.77 -4.02
C GLY A 83 21.04 -15.33 -4.55
N LEU A 84 19.82 -14.81 -4.57
CA LEU A 84 19.57 -13.42 -4.94
C LEU A 84 19.47 -12.56 -3.67
N ARG A 85 20.40 -11.62 -3.52
CA ARG A 85 20.27 -10.53 -2.54
C ARG A 85 19.58 -9.34 -3.20
N LEU A 86 18.50 -8.87 -2.61
CA LEU A 86 17.74 -7.74 -3.12
C LEU A 86 17.69 -6.62 -2.08
N ALA A 87 17.98 -5.39 -2.52
CA ALA A 87 17.72 -4.18 -1.76
C ALA A 87 16.46 -3.48 -2.29
N LEU A 88 15.48 -3.27 -1.42
CA LEU A 88 14.28 -2.49 -1.70
C LEU A 88 14.23 -1.26 -0.79
N PHE A 89 14.34 -0.10 -1.38
CA PHE A 89 14.17 1.17 -0.68
C PHE A 89 12.68 1.51 -0.56
N ALA A 90 12.24 1.91 0.61
CA ALA A 90 10.89 2.38 0.85
C ALA A 90 10.90 3.44 1.97
N GLY A 91 10.46 4.66 1.66
CA GLY A 91 10.59 5.78 2.57
C GLY A 91 12.05 5.98 3.04
N PRO A 92 12.31 6.16 4.34
CA PRO A 92 13.66 6.37 4.87
C PRO A 92 14.48 5.08 5.02
N GLY A 93 13.88 3.91 4.85
CA GLY A 93 14.52 2.62 5.10
C GLY A 93 14.86 1.85 3.83
N CYS A 94 15.74 0.86 4.00
CA CYS A 94 16.10 -0.14 3.01
C CYS A 94 15.79 -1.54 3.55
N VAL A 95 14.99 -2.29 2.84
CA VAL A 95 14.65 -3.68 3.13
C VAL A 95 15.58 -4.56 2.32
N ILE A 96 16.37 -5.38 2.97
CA ILE A 96 17.32 -6.28 2.35
C ILE A 96 16.81 -7.71 2.52
N ALA A 97 16.42 -8.34 1.43
CA ALA A 97 16.12 -9.76 1.42
C ALA A 97 17.43 -10.55 1.55
N ASP A 98 17.49 -11.49 2.49
CA ASP A 98 18.64 -12.36 2.68
C ASP A 98 18.79 -13.36 1.51
N GLU A 99 19.92 -14.08 1.42
CA GLU A 99 20.26 -14.94 0.27
C GLU A 99 19.38 -16.20 0.10
N GLY A 100 18.39 -16.41 0.95
CA GLY A 100 17.41 -17.50 0.83
C GLY A 100 16.29 -17.20 -0.14
N ALA A 101 15.34 -18.12 -0.26
CA ALA A 101 14.06 -17.82 -0.87
C ALA A 101 13.22 -16.96 0.08
N VAL A 102 12.95 -15.72 -0.29
CA VAL A 102 12.27 -14.74 0.55
C VAL A 102 10.99 -14.27 -0.13
N ARG A 103 9.91 -14.16 0.65
CA ARG A 103 8.67 -13.50 0.23
C ARG A 103 8.37 -12.35 1.18
N LEU A 104 8.21 -11.17 0.62
CA LEU A 104 7.92 -9.94 1.36
C LEU A 104 6.65 -9.29 0.80
N ASP A 105 5.90 -8.64 1.69
CA ASP A 105 4.93 -7.63 1.33
C ASP A 105 5.41 -6.29 1.89
N VAL A 106 5.56 -5.30 1.03
CA VAL A 106 6.02 -3.96 1.40
C VAL A 106 5.00 -2.93 0.94
N ARG A 107 4.53 -2.13 1.87
CA ARG A 107 3.58 -1.05 1.61
C ARG A 107 4.14 0.28 2.06
N ASN A 108 4.19 1.25 1.15
CA ASN A 108 4.57 2.63 1.41
C ASN A 108 3.39 3.55 1.12
N THR A 109 2.77 4.08 2.16
CA THR A 109 1.60 4.96 2.06
C THR A 109 1.86 6.25 2.83
N HIS A 110 1.95 7.37 2.14
CA HIS A 110 2.19 8.69 2.72
C HIS A 110 3.43 8.76 3.64
N GLY A 111 4.50 8.03 3.30
CA GLY A 111 5.74 8.00 4.07
C GLY A 111 5.72 7.02 5.25
N GLN A 112 4.60 6.38 5.52
CA GLN A 112 4.54 5.23 6.43
C GLN A 112 4.81 3.94 5.65
N VAL A 113 5.82 3.22 6.07
CA VAL A 113 6.22 1.96 5.44
C VAL A 113 5.87 0.80 6.38
N ARG A 114 5.16 -0.19 5.84
CA ARG A 114 4.95 -1.49 6.49
C ARG A 114 5.70 -2.54 5.70
N VAL A 115 6.47 -3.35 6.39
CA VAL A 115 7.17 -4.50 5.82
C VAL A 115 6.73 -5.75 6.55
N THR A 116 6.26 -6.73 5.81
CA THR A 116 5.90 -8.06 6.32
C THR A 116 6.76 -9.10 5.65
N CYS A 117 7.44 -9.92 6.44
CA CYS A 117 8.15 -11.09 5.96
C CYS A 117 7.20 -12.30 5.95
N LEU A 118 6.84 -12.79 4.75
CA LEU A 118 5.93 -13.93 4.58
C LEU A 118 6.67 -15.26 4.56
N GLN A 119 7.94 -15.25 4.09
CA GLN A 119 8.82 -16.42 4.03
C GLN A 119 10.28 -15.97 4.08
N GLY A 120 11.13 -16.79 4.69
CA GLY A 120 12.56 -16.50 4.84
C GLY A 120 12.86 -15.46 5.91
N SER A 121 13.82 -14.60 5.66
CA SER A 121 14.19 -13.50 6.55
C SER A 121 14.57 -12.24 5.76
N ALA A 122 14.36 -11.09 6.37
CA ALA A 122 14.74 -9.81 5.81
C ALA A 122 15.27 -8.87 6.90
N ARG A 123 16.25 -8.06 6.51
CA ARG A 123 16.82 -7.02 7.36
C ARG A 123 16.31 -5.65 6.88
N ILE A 124 15.94 -4.82 7.83
CA ILE A 124 15.57 -3.43 7.57
C ILE A 124 16.67 -2.55 8.11
N GLU A 125 17.27 -1.76 7.24
CA GLU A 125 18.22 -0.71 7.61
C GLU A 125 17.49 0.63 7.58
N HIS A 126 17.44 1.28 8.73
CA HIS A 126 16.80 2.57 8.94
C HIS A 126 17.80 3.54 9.58
N PRO A 127 17.73 4.86 9.35
CA PRO A 127 18.64 5.83 9.98
C PRO A 127 18.69 5.75 11.50
N GLN A 128 17.63 5.27 12.16
CA GLN A 128 17.52 5.13 13.61
C GLN A 128 17.86 3.73 14.14
N GLY A 129 18.24 2.79 13.28
CA GLY A 129 18.61 1.44 13.71
C GLY A 129 18.40 0.36 12.66
N ARG A 130 18.58 -0.88 13.09
CA ARG A 130 18.40 -2.06 12.24
C ARG A 130 17.40 -3.00 12.89
N LEU A 131 16.57 -3.62 12.08
CA LEU A 131 15.61 -4.64 12.51
C LEU A 131 15.79 -5.88 11.64
N GLN A 132 15.56 -7.05 12.24
CA GLN A 132 15.48 -8.33 11.52
C GLN A 132 14.05 -8.83 11.60
N LEU A 133 13.50 -9.24 10.46
CA LEU A 133 12.21 -9.91 10.38
C LEU A 133 12.40 -11.37 9.98
N GLN A 134 11.71 -12.24 10.66
CA GLN A 134 11.53 -13.65 10.29
C GLN A 134 10.16 -13.85 9.64
N ALA A 135 9.97 -15.01 9.00
CA ALA A 135 8.67 -15.38 8.44
C ALA A 135 7.54 -15.23 9.48
N GLY A 136 6.44 -14.59 9.10
CA GLY A 136 5.30 -14.28 9.96
C GLY A 136 5.44 -12.98 10.76
N GLN A 137 6.54 -12.24 10.62
CA GLN A 137 6.77 -10.99 11.31
C GLN A 137 6.60 -9.77 10.41
N GLN A 138 6.18 -8.67 11.01
CA GLN A 138 6.05 -7.37 10.37
C GLN A 138 6.56 -6.24 11.25
N THR A 139 6.89 -5.11 10.62
CA THR A 139 7.15 -3.85 11.30
C THR A 139 6.60 -2.68 10.49
N GLN A 140 6.45 -1.54 11.15
CA GLN A 140 6.12 -0.28 10.51
C GLN A 140 7.16 0.76 10.89
N TYR A 141 7.52 1.64 9.96
CA TYR A 141 8.42 2.77 10.20
C TYR A 141 8.06 3.98 9.34
N ASP A 142 8.49 5.14 9.76
CA ASP A 142 8.42 6.42 9.05
C ASP A 142 9.73 7.19 9.27
N GLU A 143 9.80 8.47 8.89
CA GLU A 143 11.00 9.30 9.05
C GLU A 143 11.47 9.45 10.52
N ARG A 144 10.59 9.25 11.48
CA ARG A 144 10.82 9.55 12.91
C ARG A 144 10.98 8.30 13.77
N LEU A 145 10.43 7.17 13.34
CA LEU A 145 10.30 5.98 14.16
C LEU A 145 10.67 4.72 13.40
N SER A 146 11.67 3.99 13.89
CA SER A 146 11.81 2.59 13.54
C SER A 146 10.84 1.77 14.40
N GLY A 147 9.94 1.01 13.73
CA GLY A 147 8.86 0.30 14.40
C GLY A 147 9.30 -0.87 15.26
N VAL A 148 8.37 -1.35 16.05
CA VAL A 148 8.51 -2.61 16.81
C VAL A 148 8.14 -3.78 15.90
N VAL A 149 8.84 -4.89 16.05
CA VAL A 149 8.49 -6.15 15.37
C VAL A 149 7.25 -6.75 16.01
N ALA A 150 6.26 -7.08 15.20
CA ALA A 150 4.99 -7.69 15.60
C ALA A 150 4.67 -8.90 14.71
N GLU A 151 3.82 -9.77 15.18
CA GLU A 151 3.29 -10.90 14.39
C GLU A 151 2.34 -10.40 13.30
N ALA A 152 2.35 -11.07 12.15
CA ALA A 152 1.46 -10.83 11.04
C ALA A 152 0.73 -12.11 10.60
N VAL A 153 -0.51 -11.95 10.19
CA VAL A 153 -1.28 -13.05 9.60
C VAL A 153 -1.04 -13.06 8.09
N ALA A 154 -0.15 -13.94 7.65
CA ALA A 154 0.29 -14.00 6.25
C ALA A 154 -0.87 -14.05 5.24
N SER A 155 -1.93 -14.85 5.52
CA SER A 155 -3.09 -14.99 4.65
C SER A 155 -3.96 -13.73 4.54
N GLU A 156 -3.84 -12.78 5.46
CA GLU A 156 -4.51 -11.47 5.35
C GLU A 156 -3.65 -10.50 4.54
N VAL A 157 -2.36 -10.49 4.80
CA VAL A 157 -1.41 -9.59 4.15
C VAL A 157 -1.29 -9.91 2.66
N SER A 158 -1.21 -11.18 2.29
CA SER A 158 -1.04 -11.60 0.88
C SER A 158 -2.35 -11.78 0.10
N ALA A 159 -3.52 -11.63 0.73
CA ALA A 159 -4.81 -11.88 0.07
C ALA A 159 -5.03 -11.06 -1.21
N TRP A 160 -4.49 -9.85 -1.26
CA TRP A 160 -4.62 -8.99 -2.42
C TRP A 160 -3.96 -9.57 -3.69
N THR A 161 -2.89 -10.37 -3.58
CA THR A 161 -2.28 -11.06 -4.72
C THR A 161 -3.23 -12.11 -5.33
N GLU A 162 -4.19 -12.60 -4.53
CA GLU A 162 -5.27 -13.49 -4.96
C GLU A 162 -6.56 -12.75 -5.33
N GLY A 163 -6.53 -11.42 -5.39
CA GLY A 163 -7.70 -10.61 -5.74
C GLY A 163 -8.68 -10.36 -4.61
N MET A 164 -8.26 -10.53 -3.35
CA MET A 164 -9.13 -10.42 -2.19
C MET A 164 -8.57 -9.42 -1.16
N LEU A 165 -9.46 -8.73 -0.44
CA LEU A 165 -9.16 -8.05 0.81
C LEU A 165 -9.72 -8.91 1.95
N VAL A 166 -8.93 -9.15 2.98
CA VAL A 166 -9.33 -9.94 4.15
C VAL A 166 -9.15 -9.08 5.39
N PHE A 167 -10.22 -8.97 6.17
CA PHE A 167 -10.22 -8.21 7.41
C PHE A 167 -10.68 -9.06 8.57
N ARG A 168 -10.03 -8.93 9.72
CA ARG A 168 -10.42 -9.55 10.98
C ARG A 168 -10.52 -8.48 12.05
N ARG A 169 -11.76 -8.14 12.45
CA ARG A 169 -12.04 -7.11 13.45
C ARG A 169 -11.34 -5.76 13.17
N ALA A 170 -11.12 -5.46 11.89
CA ALA A 170 -10.53 -4.20 11.48
C ALA A 170 -11.53 -3.05 11.69
N PRO A 171 -11.09 -1.87 12.11
CA PRO A 171 -11.97 -0.69 12.17
C PRO A 171 -12.58 -0.40 10.79
N LEU A 172 -13.87 -0.05 10.75
CA LEU A 172 -14.56 0.26 9.48
C LEU A 172 -13.83 1.34 8.67
N ARG A 173 -13.19 2.30 9.32
CA ARG A 173 -12.36 3.31 8.64
C ARG A 173 -11.25 2.66 7.80
N GLU A 174 -10.51 1.72 8.36
CA GLU A 174 -9.43 1.03 7.65
C GLU A 174 -9.95 0.22 6.47
N VAL A 175 -11.11 -0.43 6.65
CA VAL A 175 -11.79 -1.18 5.57
C VAL A 175 -12.20 -0.24 4.45
N VAL A 176 -12.80 0.90 4.76
CA VAL A 176 -13.22 1.91 3.77
C VAL A 176 -12.01 2.55 3.09
N ASP A 177 -10.95 2.84 3.84
CA ASP A 177 -9.71 3.39 3.28
C ASP A 177 -9.05 2.39 2.32
N GLU A 178 -9.08 1.10 2.64
CA GLU A 178 -8.57 0.07 1.74
C GLU A 178 -9.43 -0.11 0.49
N ILE A 179 -10.77 -0.14 0.61
CA ILE A 179 -11.69 -0.17 -0.53
C ILE A 179 -11.47 1.05 -1.46
N ASN A 180 -11.22 2.22 -0.88
CA ASN A 180 -10.94 3.45 -1.61
C ASN A 180 -9.67 3.39 -2.48
N ARG A 181 -8.73 2.48 -2.20
CA ARG A 181 -7.55 2.28 -3.05
C ARG A 181 -7.90 1.65 -4.39
N TYR A 182 -8.92 0.79 -4.42
CA TYR A 182 -9.32 0.05 -5.63
C TYR A 182 -10.48 0.71 -6.38
N ARG A 183 -11.13 1.70 -5.77
CA ARG A 183 -12.33 2.33 -6.30
C ARG A 183 -12.03 3.66 -6.99
N ARG A 184 -12.59 3.85 -8.19
CA ARG A 184 -12.65 5.19 -8.79
C ARG A 184 -13.71 6.02 -8.07
N GLY A 185 -13.33 7.18 -7.57
CA GLY A 185 -14.14 8.02 -6.69
C GLY A 185 -13.78 7.82 -5.22
N LYS A 186 -14.65 8.27 -4.29
CA LYS A 186 -14.32 8.26 -2.86
C LYS A 186 -15.51 7.85 -2.02
N VAL A 187 -15.28 6.95 -1.07
CA VAL A 187 -16.24 6.61 0.00
C VAL A 187 -15.85 7.40 1.25
N LEU A 188 -16.82 8.06 1.82
CA LEU A 188 -16.69 8.81 3.07
C LEU A 188 -17.56 8.15 4.15
N LEU A 189 -17.09 8.17 5.39
CA LEU A 189 -17.91 7.78 6.54
C LEU A 189 -18.69 9.00 7.05
N GLY A 190 -19.99 8.87 7.17
CA GLY A 190 -20.89 9.93 7.62
C GLY A 190 -20.74 10.23 9.11
N GLU A 191 -20.55 9.21 9.93
CA GLU A 191 -20.44 9.34 11.38
C GLU A 191 -19.10 8.84 11.92
N SER A 192 -18.47 9.63 12.77
CA SER A 192 -17.18 9.29 13.38
C SER A 192 -17.28 8.09 14.35
N ALA A 193 -18.45 7.85 14.95
CA ALA A 193 -18.68 6.73 15.85
C ALA A 193 -18.57 5.38 15.12
N LEU A 194 -19.04 5.31 13.86
CA LEU A 194 -18.97 4.11 13.03
C LEU A 194 -17.54 3.77 12.60
N ALA A 195 -16.65 4.76 12.54
CA ALA A 195 -15.29 4.59 12.07
C ALA A 195 -14.49 3.51 12.83
N ARG A 196 -14.85 3.25 14.09
CA ARG A 196 -14.20 2.26 14.96
C ARG A 196 -14.94 0.92 15.02
N ALA A 197 -16.09 0.79 14.37
CA ALA A 197 -16.87 -0.45 14.39
C ALA A 197 -16.03 -1.60 13.78
N PRO A 198 -15.95 -2.76 14.45
CA PRO A 198 -15.13 -3.86 13.97
C PRO A 198 -15.79 -4.56 12.77
N VAL A 199 -15.05 -4.71 11.69
CA VAL A 199 -15.46 -5.42 10.48
C VAL A 199 -14.62 -6.68 10.32
N SER A 200 -15.29 -7.79 10.02
CA SER A 200 -14.64 -9.03 9.58
C SER A 200 -15.29 -9.47 8.28
N GLY A 201 -14.49 -9.78 7.28
CA GLY A 201 -15.01 -10.18 5.98
C GLY A 201 -13.92 -10.38 4.93
N ARG A 202 -14.35 -10.90 3.78
CA ARG A 202 -13.54 -11.05 2.57
C ARG A 202 -14.25 -10.30 1.45
N PHE A 203 -13.52 -9.45 0.76
CA PHE A 203 -14.06 -8.62 -0.31
C PHE A 203 -13.21 -8.78 -1.55
N ARG A 204 -13.85 -8.77 -2.71
CA ARG A 204 -13.14 -8.81 -3.99
C ARG A 204 -12.60 -7.42 -4.32
N ILE A 205 -11.37 -7.36 -4.82
CA ILE A 205 -10.75 -6.08 -5.21
C ILE A 205 -11.23 -5.58 -6.57
N ASP A 206 -11.72 -6.46 -7.43
CA ASP A 206 -12.24 -6.13 -8.75
C ASP A 206 -13.69 -5.60 -8.73
N ASP A 207 -14.39 -5.72 -7.59
CA ASP A 207 -15.73 -5.17 -7.40
C ASP A 207 -15.85 -4.44 -6.04
N PRO A 208 -15.21 -3.27 -5.90
CA PRO A 208 -15.26 -2.49 -4.67
C PRO A 208 -16.66 -1.94 -4.33
N ASP A 209 -17.56 -1.79 -5.32
CA ASP A 209 -18.94 -1.37 -5.07
C ASP A 209 -19.78 -2.51 -4.46
N ALA A 210 -19.56 -3.76 -4.83
CA ALA A 210 -20.16 -4.91 -4.15
C ALA A 210 -19.67 -5.02 -2.69
N ALA A 211 -18.41 -4.70 -2.42
CA ALA A 211 -17.89 -4.64 -1.06
C ALA A 211 -18.64 -3.61 -0.19
N LEU A 212 -18.97 -2.43 -0.76
CA LEU A 212 -19.77 -1.42 -0.05
C LEU A 212 -21.20 -1.88 0.22
N GLU A 213 -21.85 -2.55 -0.73
CA GLU A 213 -23.18 -3.11 -0.53
C GLU A 213 -23.17 -4.21 0.55
N GLN A 214 -22.15 -5.05 0.57
CA GLN A 214 -21.98 -6.06 1.62
C GLN A 214 -21.83 -5.42 3.01
N LEU A 215 -21.02 -4.36 3.14
CA LEU A 215 -20.90 -3.58 4.38
C LEU A 215 -22.23 -2.96 4.79
N ARG A 216 -22.92 -2.31 3.85
CA ARG A 216 -24.24 -1.71 4.07
C ARG A 216 -25.23 -2.72 4.66
N LEU A 217 -25.34 -3.88 4.04
CA LEU A 217 -26.27 -4.94 4.47
C LEU A 217 -25.87 -5.56 5.83
N THR A 218 -24.58 -5.87 5.99
CA THR A 218 -24.10 -6.58 7.19
C THR A 218 -24.15 -5.71 8.44
N MET A 219 -23.92 -4.40 8.28
CA MET A 219 -23.86 -3.46 9.41
C MET A 219 -25.13 -2.60 9.53
N SER A 220 -26.13 -2.82 8.67
CA SER A 220 -27.38 -2.04 8.62
C SER A 220 -27.13 -0.54 8.43
N LEU A 221 -26.19 -0.18 7.53
CA LEU A 221 -25.81 1.20 7.25
C LEU A 221 -26.61 1.76 6.07
N ASP A 222 -26.69 3.10 5.99
CA ASP A 222 -27.14 3.81 4.82
C ASP A 222 -25.98 4.02 3.83
N LEU A 223 -26.26 3.85 2.53
CA LEU A 223 -25.30 4.12 1.45
C LEU A 223 -25.90 5.11 0.47
N ARG A 224 -25.41 6.35 0.49
CA ARG A 224 -25.84 7.42 -0.44
C ARG A 224 -24.76 7.63 -1.49
N ARG A 225 -25.17 7.63 -2.77
CA ARG A 225 -24.29 7.85 -3.91
C ARG A 225 -24.52 9.22 -4.51
N PHE A 226 -23.42 9.90 -4.86
CA PHE A 226 -23.41 11.24 -5.42
C PHE A 226 -22.67 11.25 -6.78
N PRO A 227 -22.90 12.27 -7.62
CA PRO A 227 -22.13 12.46 -8.85
C PRO A 227 -20.62 12.49 -8.59
N GLY A 228 -19.82 12.07 -9.58
CA GLY A 228 -18.37 12.03 -9.47
C GLY A 228 -17.83 10.80 -8.72
N GLY A 229 -18.65 9.76 -8.51
CA GLY A 229 -18.24 8.52 -7.86
C GLY A 229 -18.12 8.64 -6.34
N ILE A 230 -18.62 9.71 -5.73
CA ILE A 230 -18.63 9.89 -4.29
C ILE A 230 -19.74 9.03 -3.67
N ALA A 231 -19.42 8.34 -2.57
CA ALA A 231 -20.41 7.62 -1.77
C ALA A 231 -20.22 8.00 -0.28
N VAL A 232 -21.31 8.05 0.46
CA VAL A 232 -21.31 8.26 1.91
C VAL A 232 -21.94 7.05 2.56
N LEU A 233 -21.23 6.45 3.48
CA LEU A 233 -21.64 5.30 4.27
C LEU A 233 -21.87 5.76 5.71
N GLY A 234 -23.09 5.58 6.21
CA GLY A 234 -23.50 6.06 7.53
C GLY A 234 -24.70 5.38 8.12
#